data_47e7cab727c91b633ed15a437162a55f
#
_entry.id   47e7cab727c91b633ed15a437162a55f
#
_cell.length_a   1.000
_cell.length_b   1.000
_cell.length_c   1.000
_cell.angle_alpha   90.00
_cell.angle_beta   90.00
_cell.angle_gamma   90.00
#
_symmetry.space_group_name_H-M   'P 1'
#
loop_
_entity.id
_entity.type
_entity.pdbx_description
1 polymer ?
#
loop_
_entity_poly.entity_id
_entity_poly.type
_entity_poly.pdbx_seq_one_letter_code
_entity_poly.pdbx_strand_id
1 'polypeptide(L)'
;MTGKYDDGKQRPVKVTSEQISGFSSSVPVDKQEVTITIEGKQKSFSVHISPVRVENGVLTEILKGYNEIILPNSVKSIPKDAFRNSQIAKVVLNEGLKSIGDMAFFNSTVQEIVFPSTLEQLKEDIFYYCYNLKKADLSKTKITKLPASTFVYAGIEEVLLPVTLKEIGSQAFLKTSQLKTIEIPENVSTIGQEAFRESGITTVKLPNGVTNIASRAFYYCPELAEVTTYGSTFNDDPEAMIHPYCLEGCPKLARFEIPESIRILGQGLLGGNRKVTQLTIPANVTPVSYTHMTMPTT
;
A
#
# COMPACT_ATOMS: atom_id res chain seq x y z
N MET A 1 -6.29 -28.97 -30.15
CA MET A 1 -5.04 -29.67 -30.47
C MET A 1 -5.06 -30.04 -31.95
N THR A 2 -3.93 -29.98 -32.66
CA THR A 2 -3.86 -30.41 -34.07
C THR A 2 -2.98 -31.66 -34.18
N GLY A 3 -3.51 -32.70 -34.84
CA GLY A 3 -2.76 -33.89 -35.19
C GLY A 3 -2.11 -33.74 -36.57
N LYS A 4 -0.88 -34.24 -36.76
CA LYS A 4 -0.24 -34.37 -38.06
C LYS A 4 -0.56 -35.75 -38.62
N TYR A 5 -1.18 -35.78 -39.78
CA TYR A 5 -1.63 -37.01 -40.43
C TYR A 5 -0.59 -37.49 -41.47
N ASP A 6 -0.74 -38.71 -41.97
CA ASP A 6 0.19 -39.32 -42.95
C ASP A 6 0.30 -38.53 -44.27
N ASP A 7 -0.71 -37.72 -44.59
CA ASP A 7 -0.71 -36.79 -45.71
C ASP A 7 0.08 -35.47 -45.44
N GLY A 8 0.73 -35.36 -44.26
CA GLY A 8 1.48 -34.22 -43.81
C GLY A 8 0.66 -33.02 -43.35
N LYS A 9 -0.67 -33.10 -43.40
CA LYS A 9 -1.56 -32.01 -43.02
C LYS A 9 -1.83 -32.03 -41.51
N GLN A 10 -2.02 -30.87 -40.96
CA GLN A 10 -2.46 -30.72 -39.56
C GLN A 10 -3.98 -30.50 -39.50
N ARG A 11 -4.67 -31.27 -38.70
CA ARG A 11 -6.12 -31.15 -38.50
C ARG A 11 -6.46 -31.14 -37.02
N PRO A 12 -7.54 -30.46 -36.59
CA PRO A 12 -8.00 -30.53 -35.23
C PRO A 12 -8.36 -31.98 -34.82
N VAL A 13 -7.84 -32.41 -33.68
CA VAL A 13 -8.20 -33.71 -33.08
C VAL A 13 -9.06 -33.45 -31.87
N LYS A 14 -10.24 -34.08 -31.85
CA LYS A 14 -11.11 -34.06 -30.69
C LYS A 14 -10.58 -35.06 -29.65
N VAL A 15 -10.24 -34.57 -28.47
CA VAL A 15 -9.73 -35.38 -27.36
C VAL A 15 -10.85 -35.53 -26.34
N THR A 16 -11.13 -36.76 -25.84
CA THR A 16 -12.08 -37.03 -24.79
C THR A 16 -11.39 -37.09 -23.42
N SER A 17 -12.16 -36.97 -22.34
CA SER A 17 -11.63 -37.04 -20.98
C SER A 17 -10.92 -38.35 -20.66
N GLU A 18 -11.36 -39.46 -21.27
CA GLU A 18 -10.78 -40.81 -21.09
C GLU A 18 -9.37 -40.93 -21.71
N GLN A 19 -9.06 -40.06 -22.67
CA GLN A 19 -7.76 -39.99 -23.36
C GLN A 19 -6.75 -39.11 -22.61
N ILE A 20 -7.18 -38.45 -21.52
CA ILE A 20 -6.36 -37.54 -20.74
C ILE A 20 -6.02 -38.17 -19.40
N SER A 21 -4.75 -38.24 -19.05
CA SER A 21 -4.28 -38.68 -17.76
C SER A 21 -3.33 -37.66 -17.13
N GLY A 22 -3.14 -37.72 -15.80
CA GLY A 22 -2.25 -36.82 -15.09
C GLY A 22 -2.85 -35.44 -14.74
N PHE A 23 -4.09 -35.18 -15.14
CA PHE A 23 -4.76 -33.92 -14.82
C PHE A 23 -5.69 -34.08 -13.59
N SER A 24 -5.56 -33.15 -12.64
CA SER A 24 -6.50 -33.01 -11.52
C SER A 24 -6.77 -31.52 -11.26
N SER A 25 -8.02 -31.13 -11.37
CA SER A 25 -8.45 -29.75 -11.05
C SER A 25 -8.58 -29.48 -9.54
N SER A 26 -8.49 -30.53 -8.72
CA SER A 26 -8.62 -30.44 -7.26
C SER A 26 -7.30 -30.36 -6.52
N VAL A 27 -6.17 -30.57 -7.20
CA VAL A 27 -4.84 -30.51 -6.60
C VAL A 27 -4.22 -29.16 -6.90
N PRO A 28 -3.93 -28.33 -5.87
CA PRO A 28 -3.28 -27.04 -6.06
C PRO A 28 -1.78 -27.23 -6.32
N VAL A 29 -1.43 -27.40 -7.59
CA VAL A 29 -0.02 -27.47 -8.05
C VAL A 29 0.16 -26.53 -9.22
N ASP A 30 1.29 -25.82 -9.24
CA ASP A 30 1.60 -24.83 -10.28
C ASP A 30 1.75 -25.46 -11.66
N LYS A 31 2.11 -26.73 -11.71
CA LYS A 31 2.40 -27.44 -12.92
C LYS A 31 1.96 -28.89 -12.82
N GLN A 32 1.15 -29.35 -13.75
CA GLN A 32 0.80 -30.75 -13.90
C GLN A 32 1.32 -31.28 -15.24
N GLU A 33 1.89 -32.49 -15.25
CA GLU A 33 2.18 -33.21 -16.47
C GLU A 33 0.92 -33.94 -16.90
N VAL A 34 0.39 -33.53 -18.06
CA VAL A 34 -0.79 -34.12 -18.68
C VAL A 34 -0.37 -34.96 -19.86
N THR A 35 -0.80 -36.21 -19.89
CA THR A 35 -0.53 -37.14 -20.99
C THR A 35 -1.81 -37.36 -21.77
N ILE A 36 -1.75 -37.18 -23.08
CA ILE A 36 -2.81 -37.53 -24.02
C ILE A 36 -2.44 -38.78 -24.75
N THR A 37 -3.34 -39.76 -24.75
CA THR A 37 -3.20 -41.02 -25.49
C THR A 37 -4.26 -41.11 -26.58
N ILE A 38 -3.81 -41.21 -27.83
CA ILE A 38 -4.69 -41.39 -28.99
C ILE A 38 -4.13 -42.56 -29.81
N GLU A 39 -4.93 -43.60 -30.03
CA GLU A 39 -4.55 -44.79 -30.81
C GLU A 39 -3.18 -45.37 -30.36
N GLY A 40 -2.99 -45.47 -29.04
CA GLY A 40 -1.75 -46.00 -28.43
C GLY A 40 -0.53 -45.05 -28.51
N LYS A 41 -0.61 -43.91 -29.17
CA LYS A 41 0.46 -42.89 -29.17
C LYS A 41 0.22 -41.91 -28.03
N GLN A 42 1.27 -41.66 -27.26
CA GLN A 42 1.23 -40.76 -26.09
C GLN A 42 2.05 -39.48 -26.33
N LYS A 43 1.53 -38.38 -25.85
CA LYS A 43 2.25 -37.10 -25.78
C LYS A 43 1.98 -36.44 -24.47
N SER A 44 3.03 -36.16 -23.69
CA SER A 44 2.95 -35.41 -22.45
C SER A 44 3.30 -33.95 -22.68
N PHE A 45 2.66 -33.07 -21.92
CA PHE A 45 2.96 -31.65 -21.88
C PHE A 45 2.59 -31.11 -20.49
N SER A 46 3.29 -30.08 -20.10
CA SER A 46 2.99 -29.40 -18.82
C SER A 46 1.82 -28.45 -18.99
N VAL A 47 0.89 -28.51 -18.05
CA VAL A 47 -0.22 -27.54 -17.93
C VAL A 47 0.00 -26.72 -16.67
N HIS A 48 0.03 -25.42 -16.82
CA HIS A 48 -0.03 -24.53 -15.68
C HIS A 48 -1.50 -24.34 -15.27
N ILE A 49 -1.80 -24.66 -14.03
CA ILE A 49 -3.12 -24.41 -13.47
C ILE A 49 -3.07 -23.01 -12.82
N SER A 50 -3.78 -22.08 -13.42
CA SER A 50 -3.92 -20.77 -12.79
C SER A 50 -4.73 -20.90 -11.50
N PRO A 51 -4.21 -20.45 -10.34
CA PRO A 51 -4.95 -20.46 -9.08
C PRO A 51 -6.07 -19.41 -9.05
N VAL A 52 -6.31 -18.73 -10.16
CA VAL A 52 -7.30 -17.67 -10.27
C VAL A 52 -8.11 -17.79 -11.55
N ARG A 53 -9.37 -17.37 -11.49
CA ARG A 53 -10.21 -17.14 -12.67
C ARG A 53 -10.28 -15.66 -13.00
N VAL A 54 -10.27 -15.35 -14.30
CA VAL A 54 -10.29 -14.00 -14.82
C VAL A 54 -11.33 -13.89 -15.92
N GLU A 55 -12.25 -12.95 -15.77
CA GLU A 55 -13.27 -12.64 -16.78
C GLU A 55 -13.16 -11.16 -17.18
N ASN A 56 -13.04 -10.89 -18.47
CA ASN A 56 -12.90 -9.53 -19.02
C ASN A 56 -11.81 -8.68 -18.33
N GLY A 57 -10.71 -9.34 -17.91
CA GLY A 57 -9.62 -8.69 -17.19
C GLY A 57 -9.86 -8.47 -15.69
N VAL A 58 -10.99 -8.90 -15.15
CA VAL A 58 -11.32 -8.83 -13.72
C VAL A 58 -11.04 -10.18 -13.07
N LEU A 59 -10.35 -10.15 -11.93
CA LEU A 59 -10.18 -11.33 -11.08
C LEU A 59 -11.54 -11.69 -10.47
N THR A 60 -12.07 -12.89 -10.79
CA THR A 60 -13.42 -13.29 -10.33
C THR A 60 -13.39 -14.37 -9.27
N GLU A 61 -12.36 -15.20 -9.21
CA GLU A 61 -12.24 -16.26 -8.21
C GLU A 61 -10.78 -16.56 -7.89
N ILE A 62 -10.53 -16.88 -6.63
CA ILE A 62 -9.24 -17.38 -6.14
C ILE A 62 -9.48 -18.80 -5.60
N LEU A 63 -8.77 -19.77 -6.18
CA LEU A 63 -8.89 -21.17 -5.77
C LEU A 63 -8.18 -21.37 -4.41
N LYS A 64 -8.76 -22.20 -3.54
CA LYS A 64 -8.20 -22.50 -2.22
C LYS A 64 -7.01 -23.46 -2.30
N GLY A 65 -6.16 -23.42 -1.28
CA GLY A 65 -5.06 -24.37 -1.10
C GLY A 65 -3.70 -23.88 -1.62
N TYR A 66 -3.63 -22.65 -2.13
CA TYR A 66 -2.38 -22.04 -2.58
C TYR A 66 -1.84 -21.10 -1.49
N ASN A 67 -0.52 -21.15 -1.27
CA ASN A 67 0.18 -20.21 -0.39
C ASN A 67 0.80 -19.03 -1.17
N GLU A 68 1.02 -19.20 -2.45
CA GLU A 68 1.51 -18.19 -3.38
C GLU A 68 0.59 -18.10 -4.60
N ILE A 69 0.32 -16.88 -5.04
CA ILE A 69 -0.44 -16.59 -6.26
C ILE A 69 0.36 -15.64 -7.15
N ILE A 70 0.55 -16.05 -8.40
CA ILE A 70 1.08 -15.19 -9.45
C ILE A 70 -0.08 -14.83 -10.37
N LEU A 71 -0.43 -13.55 -10.43
CA LEU A 71 -1.51 -13.09 -11.28
C LEU A 71 -1.13 -13.15 -12.76
N PRO A 72 -1.96 -13.77 -13.62
CA PRO A 72 -1.68 -13.79 -15.07
C PRO A 72 -1.82 -12.39 -15.68
N ASN A 73 -1.11 -12.16 -16.78
CA ASN A 73 -1.08 -10.86 -17.47
C ASN A 73 -2.45 -10.38 -18.00
N SER A 74 -3.45 -11.25 -18.03
CA SER A 74 -4.83 -10.91 -18.37
C SER A 74 -5.53 -10.11 -17.29
N VAL A 75 -5.05 -10.14 -16.00
CA VAL A 75 -5.69 -9.40 -14.91
C VAL A 75 -5.41 -7.91 -15.07
N LYS A 76 -6.47 -7.13 -15.15
CA LYS A 76 -6.44 -5.65 -15.22
C LYS A 76 -7.00 -5.02 -13.95
N SER A 77 -7.83 -5.75 -13.23
CA SER A 77 -8.47 -5.28 -12.00
C SER A 77 -8.60 -6.38 -10.96
N ILE A 78 -8.26 -6.06 -9.73
CA ILE A 78 -8.56 -6.84 -8.53
C ILE A 78 -9.79 -6.20 -7.90
N PRO A 79 -10.92 -6.89 -7.79
CA PRO A 79 -12.15 -6.33 -7.25
C PRO A 79 -12.08 -6.14 -5.72
N LYS A 80 -13.12 -5.48 -5.18
CA LYS A 80 -13.36 -5.39 -3.75
C LYS A 80 -13.33 -6.77 -3.10
N ASP A 81 -12.73 -6.87 -1.89
CA ASP A 81 -12.68 -8.06 -1.05
C ASP A 81 -11.98 -9.30 -1.68
N ALA A 82 -11.29 -9.20 -2.82
CA ALA A 82 -10.78 -10.35 -3.57
C ALA A 82 -9.89 -11.30 -2.74
N PHE A 83 -8.99 -10.77 -1.92
CA PHE A 83 -8.11 -11.53 -1.01
C PHE A 83 -8.48 -11.32 0.46
N ARG A 84 -9.71 -10.87 0.74
CA ARG A 84 -10.18 -10.66 2.10
C ARG A 84 -10.11 -11.94 2.94
N ASN A 85 -9.52 -11.87 4.13
CA ASN A 85 -9.31 -13.00 5.03
C ASN A 85 -8.53 -14.17 4.40
N SER A 86 -7.80 -13.94 3.31
CA SER A 86 -7.03 -15.00 2.66
C SER A 86 -5.82 -15.42 3.51
N GLN A 87 -5.48 -16.71 3.42
CA GLN A 87 -4.27 -17.27 4.07
C GLN A 87 -3.09 -17.37 3.09
N ILE A 88 -3.09 -16.53 2.04
CA ILE A 88 -2.06 -16.53 1.01
C ILE A 88 -0.92 -15.62 1.47
N ALA A 89 0.27 -16.19 1.63
CA ALA A 89 1.42 -15.45 2.13
C ALA A 89 2.07 -14.55 1.06
N LYS A 90 1.94 -14.93 -0.24
CA LYS A 90 2.57 -14.18 -1.32
C LYS A 90 1.64 -14.01 -2.50
N VAL A 91 1.51 -12.77 -2.95
CA VAL A 91 0.76 -12.42 -4.17
C VAL A 91 1.68 -11.60 -5.07
N VAL A 92 1.99 -12.14 -6.24
CA VAL A 92 2.76 -11.45 -7.27
C VAL A 92 1.79 -10.77 -8.24
N LEU A 93 1.80 -9.45 -8.23
CA LEU A 93 0.98 -8.63 -9.13
C LEU A 93 1.62 -8.56 -10.51
N ASN A 94 0.81 -8.63 -11.55
CA ASN A 94 1.27 -8.60 -12.94
C ASN A 94 1.44 -7.17 -13.47
N GLU A 95 2.38 -6.98 -14.37
CA GLU A 95 2.42 -5.77 -15.20
C GLU A 95 1.18 -5.75 -16.12
N GLY A 96 0.48 -4.62 -16.11
CA GLY A 96 -0.81 -4.43 -16.78
C GLY A 96 -2.00 -4.36 -15.83
N LEU A 97 -1.82 -4.67 -14.53
CA LEU A 97 -2.83 -4.38 -13.50
C LEU A 97 -3.03 -2.86 -13.37
N LYS A 98 -4.29 -2.41 -13.41
CA LYS A 98 -4.67 -1.00 -13.41
C LYS A 98 -5.30 -0.54 -12.10
N SER A 99 -6.05 -1.43 -11.44
CA SER A 99 -6.82 -1.07 -10.25
C SER A 99 -6.90 -2.18 -9.23
N ILE A 100 -6.93 -1.77 -7.94
CA ILE A 100 -7.19 -2.63 -6.79
C ILE A 100 -8.33 -2.02 -6.00
N GLY A 101 -9.38 -2.81 -5.78
CA GLY A 101 -10.62 -2.41 -5.12
C GLY A 101 -10.53 -2.28 -3.60
N ASP A 102 -11.60 -1.76 -2.99
CA ASP A 102 -11.70 -1.60 -1.54
C ASP A 102 -11.50 -2.92 -0.81
N MET A 103 -10.80 -2.88 0.32
CA MET A 103 -10.61 -4.06 1.19
C MET A 103 -10.00 -5.28 0.47
N ALA A 104 -9.35 -5.09 -0.68
CA ALA A 104 -8.92 -6.23 -1.52
C ALA A 104 -8.06 -7.24 -0.77
N PHE A 105 -7.24 -6.81 0.19
CA PHE A 105 -6.40 -7.66 1.03
C PHE A 105 -6.74 -7.56 2.53
N PHE A 106 -7.93 -7.05 2.88
CA PHE A 106 -8.35 -6.87 4.27
C PHE A 106 -8.14 -8.14 5.09
N ASN A 107 -7.42 -8.01 6.23
CA ASN A 107 -7.14 -9.13 7.15
C ASN A 107 -6.54 -10.37 6.46
N SER A 108 -5.71 -10.16 5.44
CA SER A 108 -4.98 -11.25 4.76
C SER A 108 -3.64 -11.52 5.42
N THR A 109 -3.06 -12.69 5.16
CA THR A 109 -1.74 -13.08 5.68
C THR A 109 -0.59 -12.74 4.74
N VAL A 110 -0.83 -11.92 3.71
CA VAL A 110 0.21 -11.47 2.77
C VAL A 110 1.38 -10.82 3.51
N GLN A 111 2.62 -11.19 3.11
CA GLN A 111 3.84 -10.74 3.80
C GLN A 111 4.56 -9.61 3.07
N GLU A 112 4.58 -9.66 1.76
CA GLU A 112 5.22 -8.67 0.91
C GLU A 112 4.37 -8.44 -0.35
N ILE A 113 4.34 -7.19 -0.82
CA ILE A 113 3.67 -6.85 -2.06
C ILE A 113 4.46 -5.80 -2.83
N VAL A 114 4.67 -6.06 -4.12
CA VAL A 114 5.30 -5.14 -5.07
C VAL A 114 4.26 -4.75 -6.10
N PHE A 115 4.01 -3.45 -6.23
CA PHE A 115 3.00 -2.93 -7.14
C PHE A 115 3.59 -2.66 -8.53
N PRO A 116 2.88 -3.05 -9.60
CA PRO A 116 3.34 -2.83 -10.97
C PRO A 116 3.32 -1.35 -11.36
N SER A 117 4.18 -0.99 -12.31
CA SER A 117 4.28 0.39 -12.83
C SER A 117 3.01 0.87 -13.55
N THR A 118 2.15 -0.07 -13.91
CA THR A 118 0.88 0.18 -14.60
C THR A 118 -0.28 0.50 -13.67
N LEU A 119 -0.08 0.40 -12.34
CA LEU A 119 -1.14 0.66 -11.38
C LEU A 119 -1.50 2.15 -11.34
N GLU A 120 -2.78 2.44 -11.57
CA GLU A 120 -3.33 3.80 -11.64
C GLU A 120 -4.27 4.10 -10.47
N GLN A 121 -4.93 3.08 -9.92
CA GLN A 121 -5.94 3.25 -8.89
C GLN A 121 -5.77 2.25 -7.74
N LEU A 122 -5.68 2.79 -6.55
CA LEU A 122 -5.86 2.08 -5.29
C LEU A 122 -7.13 2.58 -4.62
N LYS A 123 -7.90 1.68 -4.01
CA LYS A 123 -9.07 2.03 -3.20
C LYS A 123 -8.76 1.97 -1.71
N GLU A 124 -9.75 2.19 -0.85
CA GLU A 124 -9.56 2.32 0.59
C GLU A 124 -9.44 0.96 1.29
N ASP A 125 -8.92 0.96 2.54
CA ASP A 125 -8.84 -0.19 3.47
C ASP A 125 -8.10 -1.41 2.91
N ILE A 126 -7.22 -1.25 1.92
CA ILE A 126 -6.65 -2.38 1.16
C ILE A 126 -5.96 -3.40 2.06
N PHE A 127 -5.08 -2.95 2.99
CA PHE A 127 -4.31 -3.80 3.90
C PHE A 127 -4.70 -3.61 5.36
N TYR A 128 -5.94 -3.24 5.61
CA TYR A 128 -6.46 -3.10 6.96
C TYR A 128 -6.37 -4.46 7.69
N TYR A 129 -5.77 -4.49 8.89
CA TYR A 129 -5.47 -5.70 9.68
C TYR A 129 -4.51 -6.72 9.03
N CYS A 130 -3.71 -6.33 8.06
CA CYS A 130 -2.66 -7.21 7.49
C CYS A 130 -1.46 -7.29 8.43
N TYR A 131 -1.57 -7.97 9.56
CA TYR A 131 -0.52 -8.05 10.61
C TYR A 131 0.79 -8.67 10.13
N ASN A 132 0.75 -9.49 9.08
CA ASN A 132 1.92 -10.18 8.54
C ASN A 132 2.61 -9.40 7.41
N LEU A 133 2.00 -8.34 6.89
CA LEU A 133 2.57 -7.54 5.82
C LEU A 133 3.78 -6.76 6.35
N LYS A 134 4.98 -7.06 5.82
CA LYS A 134 6.24 -6.43 6.23
C LYS A 134 6.70 -5.35 5.27
N LYS A 135 6.43 -5.54 3.99
CA LYS A 135 6.92 -4.64 2.95
C LYS A 135 5.85 -4.37 1.89
N ALA A 136 5.74 -3.10 1.50
CA ALA A 136 4.92 -2.65 0.37
C ALA A 136 5.73 -1.69 -0.52
N ASP A 137 5.96 -2.08 -1.77
CA ASP A 137 6.71 -1.28 -2.72
C ASP A 137 5.77 -0.68 -3.78
N LEU A 138 5.45 0.61 -3.61
CA LEU A 138 4.67 1.41 -4.56
C LEU A 138 5.56 2.33 -5.42
N SER A 139 6.89 2.26 -5.28
CA SER A 139 7.83 3.24 -5.85
C SER A 139 7.71 3.42 -7.37
N LYS A 140 7.31 2.36 -8.09
CA LYS A 140 7.15 2.37 -9.54
C LYS A 140 5.77 2.80 -10.02
N THR A 141 4.79 2.94 -9.13
CA THR A 141 3.42 3.30 -9.49
C THR A 141 3.30 4.77 -9.88
N LYS A 142 2.19 5.12 -10.52
CA LYS A 142 1.86 6.50 -10.88
C LYS A 142 0.75 7.09 -10.03
N ILE A 143 0.44 6.47 -8.91
CA ILE A 143 -0.59 7.00 -8.01
C ILE A 143 -0.17 8.36 -7.47
N THR A 144 -1.14 9.24 -7.31
CA THR A 144 -0.95 10.57 -6.73
C THR A 144 -1.52 10.69 -5.32
N LYS A 145 -2.26 9.69 -4.90
CA LYS A 145 -2.87 9.59 -3.57
C LYS A 145 -2.67 8.19 -2.99
N LEU A 146 -2.20 8.12 -1.76
CA LEU A 146 -2.31 6.92 -0.94
C LEU A 146 -3.69 6.97 -0.28
N PRO A 147 -4.59 6.01 -0.53
CA PRO A 147 -5.97 6.07 -0.04
C PRO A 147 -6.09 6.05 1.48
N ALA A 148 -7.28 6.38 1.98
CA ALA A 148 -7.58 6.28 3.40
C ALA A 148 -7.43 4.85 3.91
N SER A 149 -7.00 4.72 5.16
CA SER A 149 -6.92 3.46 5.91
C SER A 149 -6.10 2.35 5.21
N THR A 150 -5.18 2.70 4.29
CA THR A 150 -4.45 1.71 3.48
C THR A 150 -3.75 0.65 4.33
N PHE A 151 -3.07 1.04 5.43
CA PHE A 151 -2.25 0.16 6.28
C PHE A 151 -2.68 0.14 7.75
N VAL A 152 -3.95 0.42 8.05
CA VAL A 152 -4.44 0.44 9.43
C VAL A 152 -4.17 -0.90 10.12
N TYR A 153 -3.47 -0.88 11.27
CA TYR A 153 -3.05 -2.07 12.02
C TYR A 153 -2.19 -3.07 11.22
N ALA A 154 -1.63 -2.67 10.08
CA ALA A 154 -0.71 -3.55 9.35
C ALA A 154 0.63 -3.71 10.09
N GLY A 155 1.23 -4.89 9.96
CA GLY A 155 2.54 -5.19 10.53
C GLY A 155 3.72 -4.61 9.72
N ILE A 156 3.45 -3.56 8.92
CA ILE A 156 4.36 -2.99 7.94
C ILE A 156 5.62 -2.40 8.59
N GLU A 157 6.77 -2.78 8.08
CA GLU A 157 8.10 -2.33 8.52
C GLU A 157 8.73 -1.38 7.50
N GLU A 158 8.44 -1.60 6.19
CA GLU A 158 8.98 -0.81 5.08
C GLU A 158 7.89 -0.47 4.07
N VAL A 159 7.79 0.80 3.71
CA VAL A 159 6.94 1.29 2.61
C VAL A 159 7.76 2.18 1.69
N LEU A 160 7.77 1.86 0.40
CA LEU A 160 8.38 2.69 -0.64
C LEU A 160 7.26 3.43 -1.39
N LEU A 161 7.20 4.74 -1.23
CA LEU A 161 6.20 5.60 -1.86
C LEU A 161 6.67 6.12 -3.23
N PRO A 162 5.77 6.33 -4.20
CA PRO A 162 6.14 6.85 -5.51
C PRO A 162 6.42 8.36 -5.47
N VAL A 163 7.34 8.82 -6.29
CA VAL A 163 7.67 10.25 -6.41
C VAL A 163 6.51 11.11 -6.90
N THR A 164 5.50 10.50 -7.52
CA THR A 164 4.28 11.16 -8.00
C THR A 164 3.26 11.45 -6.90
N LEU A 165 3.48 10.94 -5.68
CA LEU A 165 2.51 11.07 -4.59
C LEU A 165 2.35 12.53 -4.17
N LYS A 166 1.09 12.97 -4.03
CA LYS A 166 0.70 14.32 -3.58
C LYS A 166 -0.05 14.31 -2.25
N GLU A 167 -0.70 13.19 -1.93
CA GLU A 167 -1.53 13.07 -0.74
C GLU A 167 -1.33 11.73 -0.04
N ILE A 168 -1.12 11.77 1.27
CA ILE A 168 -1.25 10.63 2.18
C ILE A 168 -2.64 10.72 2.81
N GLY A 169 -3.50 9.73 2.55
CA GLY A 169 -4.89 9.72 2.97
C GLY A 169 -5.10 9.61 4.48
N SER A 170 -6.31 9.87 4.93
CA SER A 170 -6.68 9.76 6.34
C SER A 170 -6.41 8.35 6.87
N GLN A 171 -5.82 8.27 8.07
CA GLN A 171 -5.54 7.00 8.76
C GLN A 171 -4.65 6.01 7.95
N ALA A 172 -3.95 6.47 6.92
CA ALA A 172 -3.20 5.59 6.02
C ALA A 172 -2.21 4.66 6.75
N PHE A 173 -1.60 5.13 7.85
CA PHE A 173 -0.64 4.40 8.68
C PHE A 173 -1.08 4.36 10.16
N LEU A 174 -2.39 4.41 10.44
CA LEU A 174 -2.92 4.34 11.79
C LEU A 174 -2.48 3.02 12.47
N LYS A 175 -1.83 3.15 13.64
CA LYS A 175 -1.38 2.00 14.47
C LYS A 175 -0.42 1.03 13.76
N THR A 176 0.38 1.50 12.82
CA THR A 176 1.50 0.75 12.23
C THR A 176 2.71 0.74 13.16
N SER A 177 2.65 0.01 14.25
CA SER A 177 3.64 0.04 15.34
C SER A 177 5.05 -0.43 14.93
N GLN A 178 5.15 -1.18 13.84
CA GLN A 178 6.43 -1.71 13.33
C GLN A 178 7.12 -0.74 12.35
N LEU A 179 6.41 0.21 11.76
CA LEU A 179 6.96 1.21 10.84
C LEU A 179 7.80 2.21 11.64
N LYS A 180 9.13 2.15 11.49
CA LYS A 180 10.06 3.03 12.23
C LYS A 180 10.45 4.28 11.46
N THR A 181 10.54 4.16 10.15
CA THR A 181 10.92 5.25 9.25
C THR A 181 10.06 5.21 8.00
N ILE A 182 9.82 6.37 7.43
CA ILE A 182 9.17 6.52 6.13
C ILE A 182 9.76 7.73 5.42
N GLU A 183 10.05 7.58 4.14
CA GLU A 183 10.44 8.70 3.29
C GLU A 183 9.16 9.26 2.63
N ILE A 184 8.80 10.49 2.98
CA ILE A 184 7.65 11.19 2.39
C ILE A 184 8.15 11.92 1.13
N PRO A 185 7.65 11.60 -0.08
CA PRO A 185 8.12 12.23 -1.32
C PRO A 185 7.94 13.75 -1.34
N GLU A 186 8.84 14.47 -2.03
CA GLU A 186 8.88 15.95 -2.06
C GLU A 186 7.58 16.57 -2.62
N ASN A 187 6.86 15.86 -3.49
CA ASN A 187 5.61 16.33 -4.08
C ASN A 187 4.38 16.20 -3.16
N VAL A 188 4.54 15.64 -1.97
CA VAL A 188 3.43 15.52 -1.02
C VAL A 188 3.10 16.89 -0.45
N SER A 189 1.88 17.35 -0.69
CA SER A 189 1.34 18.60 -0.15
C SER A 189 0.34 18.39 0.98
N THR A 190 -0.23 17.19 1.10
CA THR A 190 -1.29 16.88 2.07
C THR A 190 -1.00 15.62 2.85
N ILE A 191 -1.10 15.71 4.18
CA ILE A 191 -1.08 14.58 5.12
C ILE A 191 -2.45 14.55 5.81
N GLY A 192 -3.20 13.47 5.60
CA GLY A 192 -4.58 13.31 6.04
C GLY A 192 -4.77 13.18 7.56
N GLN A 193 -6.02 13.27 7.98
CA GLN A 193 -6.41 13.14 9.38
C GLN A 193 -5.94 11.79 9.96
N GLU A 194 -5.29 11.85 11.13
CA GLU A 194 -4.81 10.65 11.84
C GLU A 194 -3.86 9.76 10.99
N ALA A 195 -3.24 10.28 9.94
CA ALA A 195 -2.48 9.49 8.97
C ALA A 195 -1.43 8.58 9.61
N PHE A 196 -0.75 9.05 10.66
CA PHE A 196 0.28 8.31 11.42
C PHE A 196 -0.08 8.14 12.90
N ARG A 197 -1.34 8.33 13.26
CA ARG A 197 -1.76 8.19 14.66
C ARG A 197 -1.34 6.85 15.25
N GLU A 198 -0.72 6.89 16.44
CA GLU A 198 -0.24 5.71 17.17
C GLU A 198 0.70 4.79 16.33
N SER A 199 1.38 5.36 15.33
CA SER A 199 2.41 4.62 14.57
C SER A 199 3.72 4.50 15.34
N GLY A 200 4.58 3.57 14.90
CA GLY A 200 5.87 3.32 15.53
C GLY A 200 7.00 4.20 15.02
N ILE A 201 6.72 5.24 14.21
CA ILE A 201 7.73 6.09 13.58
C ILE A 201 8.59 6.80 14.62
N THR A 202 9.90 6.85 14.34
CA THR A 202 10.89 7.49 15.22
C THR A 202 11.29 8.88 14.74
N THR A 203 11.35 9.06 13.43
CA THR A 203 11.69 10.32 12.78
C THR A 203 10.83 10.53 11.53
N VAL A 204 10.49 11.76 11.23
CA VAL A 204 9.79 12.15 10.01
C VAL A 204 10.51 13.33 9.37
N LYS A 205 10.72 13.24 8.05
CA LYS A 205 11.16 14.37 7.24
C LYS A 205 9.99 14.84 6.39
N LEU A 206 9.52 16.05 6.65
CA LEU A 206 8.42 16.68 5.92
C LEU A 206 8.95 17.51 4.74
N PRO A 207 8.39 17.38 3.54
CA PRO A 207 8.71 18.29 2.45
C PRO A 207 8.33 19.74 2.83
N ASN A 208 9.17 20.71 2.47
CA ASN A 208 8.88 22.14 2.69
C ASN A 208 7.61 22.60 1.93
N GLY A 209 7.24 21.89 0.87
CA GLY A 209 6.04 22.15 0.07
C GLY A 209 4.71 21.69 0.68
N VAL A 210 4.72 21.08 1.88
CA VAL A 210 3.48 20.65 2.54
C VAL A 210 2.65 21.85 2.95
N THR A 211 1.37 21.89 2.53
CA THR A 211 0.40 22.94 2.84
C THR A 211 -0.70 22.51 3.80
N ASN A 212 -0.92 21.21 3.94
CA ASN A 212 -1.96 20.69 4.81
C ASN A 212 -1.48 19.48 5.60
N ILE A 213 -1.38 19.64 6.93
CA ILE A 213 -1.18 18.54 7.86
C ILE A 213 -2.44 18.48 8.73
N ALA A 214 -3.31 17.52 8.42
CA ALA A 214 -4.64 17.44 9.01
C ALA A 214 -4.62 17.09 10.52
N SER A 215 -5.77 17.26 11.16
CA SER A 215 -5.93 17.05 12.60
C SER A 215 -5.42 15.67 13.02
N ARG A 216 -4.66 15.64 14.13
CA ARG A 216 -4.12 14.41 14.73
C ARG A 216 -3.23 13.57 13.80
N ALA A 217 -2.63 14.15 12.76
CA ALA A 217 -1.85 13.39 11.77
C ALA A 217 -0.75 12.52 12.42
N PHE A 218 -0.10 12.98 13.49
CA PHE A 218 0.93 12.26 14.26
C PHE A 218 0.54 12.09 15.74
N TYR A 219 -0.76 12.04 16.02
CA TYR A 219 -1.29 11.95 17.38
C TYR A 219 -0.85 10.67 18.09
N TYR A 220 -0.35 10.80 19.33
CA TYR A 220 0.09 9.67 20.18
C TYR A 220 1.12 8.75 19.51
N CYS A 221 2.10 9.29 18.76
CA CYS A 221 3.25 8.51 18.25
C CYS A 221 4.27 8.30 19.37
N PRO A 222 4.35 7.11 20.01
CA PRO A 222 5.11 6.92 21.26
C PRO A 222 6.62 6.99 21.05
N GLU A 223 7.11 6.72 19.83
CA GLU A 223 8.53 6.64 19.51
C GLU A 223 9.04 7.89 18.76
N LEU A 224 8.16 8.80 18.31
CA LEU A 224 8.52 9.96 17.52
C LEU A 224 9.40 10.93 18.32
N ALA A 225 10.67 11.05 17.88
CA ALA A 225 11.66 11.91 18.52
C ALA A 225 11.92 13.22 17.76
N GLU A 226 11.85 13.17 16.42
CA GLU A 226 12.16 14.31 15.57
C GLU A 226 11.21 14.42 14.39
N VAL A 227 10.79 15.63 14.09
CA VAL A 227 10.15 16.05 12.85
C VAL A 227 10.99 17.15 12.26
N THR A 228 11.59 16.91 11.10
CA THR A 228 12.44 17.85 10.38
C THR A 228 11.90 18.14 8.99
N THR A 229 12.41 19.14 8.33
CA THR A 229 11.97 19.51 6.99
C THR A 229 13.08 19.30 5.96
N TYR A 230 12.70 19.21 4.68
CA TYR A 230 13.63 19.09 3.57
C TYR A 230 13.04 19.60 2.25
N GLY A 231 13.87 19.68 1.22
CA GLY A 231 13.49 20.10 -0.13
C GLY A 231 13.42 21.61 -0.27
N SER A 232 13.26 22.05 -1.51
CA SER A 232 13.20 23.47 -1.88
C SER A 232 11.83 23.90 -2.40
N THR A 233 10.88 22.98 -2.47
CA THR A 233 9.52 23.27 -2.93
C THR A 233 8.83 24.17 -1.93
N PHE A 234 8.29 25.28 -2.41
CA PHE A 234 7.53 26.23 -1.64
C PHE A 234 6.17 26.45 -2.31
N ASN A 235 5.10 26.31 -1.55
CA ASN A 235 3.74 26.58 -2.00
C ASN A 235 3.19 27.80 -1.27
N ASP A 236 2.91 28.85 -2.01
CA ASP A 236 2.33 30.10 -1.45
C ASP A 236 0.80 29.97 -1.33
N ASP A 237 0.39 29.12 -0.41
CA ASP A 237 -1.02 28.91 -0.08
C ASP A 237 -1.33 29.65 1.24
N PRO A 238 -2.17 30.70 1.23
CA PRO A 238 -2.50 31.46 2.43
C PRO A 238 -3.26 30.64 3.47
N GLU A 239 -3.91 29.55 3.07
CA GLU A 239 -4.66 28.64 3.94
C GLU A 239 -3.80 27.46 4.43
N ALA A 240 -2.50 27.43 4.06
CA ALA A 240 -1.62 26.35 4.46
C ALA A 240 -1.54 26.20 5.98
N MET A 241 -1.91 25.02 6.51
CA MET A 241 -2.17 24.83 7.92
C MET A 241 -1.67 23.51 8.48
N ILE A 242 -1.14 23.55 9.70
CA ILE A 242 -1.10 22.40 10.58
C ILE A 242 -2.34 22.43 11.48
N HIS A 243 -3.21 21.46 11.32
CA HIS A 243 -4.48 21.39 12.02
C HIS A 243 -4.32 21.03 13.53
N PRO A 244 -5.39 21.19 14.34
CA PRO A 244 -5.33 20.94 15.77
C PRO A 244 -4.85 19.55 16.17
N TYR A 245 -4.13 19.48 17.29
CA TYR A 245 -3.67 18.25 17.95
C TYR A 245 -2.73 17.38 17.11
N CYS A 246 -2.09 17.97 16.10
CA CYS A 246 -1.32 17.22 15.09
C CYS A 246 -0.24 16.34 15.72
N LEU A 247 0.51 16.84 16.69
CA LEU A 247 1.63 16.18 17.37
C LEU A 247 1.36 15.95 18.86
N GLU A 248 0.11 16.03 19.31
CA GLU A 248 -0.22 15.82 20.73
C GLU A 248 0.13 14.41 21.17
N GLY A 249 0.69 14.29 22.38
CA GLY A 249 0.97 12.99 23.01
C GLY A 249 2.15 12.22 22.43
N CYS A 250 3.15 12.89 21.89
CA CYS A 250 4.42 12.30 21.42
C CYS A 250 5.52 12.44 22.49
N PRO A 251 5.63 11.54 23.47
CA PRO A 251 6.40 11.77 24.71
C PRO A 251 7.92 11.83 24.48
N LYS A 252 8.42 11.39 23.32
CA LYS A 252 9.83 11.42 22.96
C LYS A 252 10.20 12.59 22.07
N LEU A 253 9.22 13.37 21.56
CA LEU A 253 9.46 14.46 20.63
C LEU A 253 10.35 15.54 21.28
N ALA A 254 11.55 15.71 20.69
CA ALA A 254 12.55 16.69 21.15
C ALA A 254 12.75 17.83 20.16
N ARG A 255 12.60 17.56 18.84
CA ARG A 255 12.79 18.53 17.78
C ARG A 255 11.61 18.56 16.84
N PHE A 256 11.13 19.78 16.54
CA PHE A 256 10.09 19.99 15.55
C PHE A 256 10.43 21.19 14.64
N GLU A 257 10.47 20.94 13.35
CA GLU A 257 10.59 21.96 12.31
C GLU A 257 9.28 22.04 11.54
N ILE A 258 8.77 23.26 11.41
CA ILE A 258 7.55 23.54 10.64
C ILE A 258 7.92 23.73 9.17
N PRO A 259 7.25 23.08 8.20
CA PRO A 259 7.49 23.30 6.78
C PRO A 259 7.31 24.78 6.38
N GLU A 260 8.15 25.26 5.49
CA GLU A 260 8.17 26.69 5.11
C GLU A 260 6.88 27.17 4.44
N SER A 261 6.13 26.29 3.80
CA SER A 261 4.83 26.63 3.18
C SER A 261 3.71 26.87 4.20
N ILE A 262 3.86 26.45 5.46
CA ILE A 262 2.82 26.59 6.49
C ILE A 262 2.65 28.06 6.90
N ARG A 263 1.39 28.49 7.07
CA ARG A 263 0.96 29.82 7.48
C ARG A 263 0.23 29.84 8.81
N ILE A 264 -0.52 28.77 9.10
CA ILE A 264 -1.46 28.70 10.23
C ILE A 264 -1.11 27.50 11.11
N LEU A 265 -1.07 27.68 12.41
CA LEU A 265 -0.86 26.61 13.40
C LEU A 265 -2.13 26.40 14.21
N GLY A 266 -2.64 25.15 14.23
CA GLY A 266 -3.80 24.75 15.00
C GLY A 266 -3.54 24.67 16.49
N GLN A 267 -4.61 24.71 17.28
CA GLN A 267 -4.55 24.58 18.73
C GLN A 267 -4.03 23.21 19.16
N GLY A 268 -3.42 23.13 20.34
CA GLY A 268 -2.98 21.87 20.95
C GLY A 268 -1.89 21.14 20.19
N LEU A 269 -1.17 21.82 19.29
CA LEU A 269 -0.18 21.24 18.37
C LEU A 269 0.83 20.34 19.09
N LEU A 270 1.36 20.78 20.22
CA LEU A 270 2.39 20.08 21.00
C LEU A 270 1.88 19.64 22.39
N GLY A 271 0.57 19.49 22.57
CA GLY A 271 -0.01 19.10 23.84
C GLY A 271 0.60 17.81 24.40
N GLY A 272 0.97 17.81 25.68
CA GLY A 272 1.55 16.63 26.34
C GLY A 272 3.02 16.30 25.98
N ASN A 273 3.67 17.06 25.10
CA ASN A 273 5.07 16.84 24.71
C ASN A 273 6.03 17.60 25.64
N ARG A 274 6.60 16.90 26.62
CA ARG A 274 7.44 17.52 27.67
C ARG A 274 8.93 17.60 27.31
N LYS A 275 9.34 17.03 26.18
CA LYS A 275 10.76 16.96 25.77
C LYS A 275 11.13 17.88 24.63
N VAL A 276 10.21 18.67 24.09
CA VAL A 276 10.51 19.59 22.98
C VAL A 276 11.47 20.68 23.47
N THR A 277 12.69 20.64 22.97
CA THR A 277 13.74 21.61 23.25
C THR A 277 14.10 22.47 22.04
N GLN A 278 13.70 22.04 20.85
CA GLN A 278 13.96 22.76 19.58
C GLN A 278 12.66 22.86 18.77
N LEU A 279 12.26 24.11 18.49
CA LEU A 279 11.12 24.44 17.66
C LEU A 279 11.56 25.49 16.64
N THR A 280 11.47 25.15 15.35
CA THR A 280 11.76 26.10 14.26
C THR A 280 10.44 26.52 13.63
N ILE A 281 10.14 27.83 13.73
CA ILE A 281 8.93 28.43 13.16
C ILE A 281 9.36 29.31 11.97
N PRO A 282 8.86 29.08 10.74
CA PRO A 282 9.11 29.96 9.60
C PRO A 282 8.59 31.39 9.84
N ALA A 283 9.30 32.38 9.25
CA ALA A 283 8.95 33.79 9.43
C ALA A 283 7.57 34.19 8.89
N ASN A 284 7.02 33.38 8.00
CA ASN A 284 5.76 33.60 7.32
C ASN A 284 4.53 32.98 8.04
N VAL A 285 4.76 32.36 9.20
CA VAL A 285 3.65 31.86 10.04
C VAL A 285 2.91 33.06 10.65
N THR A 286 1.62 33.17 10.36
CA THR A 286 0.77 34.20 10.92
C THR A 286 0.61 33.99 12.44
N PRO A 287 0.83 35.02 13.27
CA PRO A 287 0.60 34.90 14.70
C PRO A 287 -0.87 34.60 14.98
N VAL A 288 -1.20 33.36 15.30
CA VAL A 288 -2.51 33.05 15.90
C VAL A 288 -2.41 33.24 17.40
N SER A 289 -3.52 33.64 18.04
CA SER A 289 -3.60 33.86 19.48
C SER A 289 -2.95 32.67 20.23
N TYR A 290 -1.84 32.93 20.89
CA TYR A 290 -0.99 31.94 21.59
C TYR A 290 -1.66 31.27 22.81
N THR A 291 -2.96 31.48 23.04
CA THR A 291 -3.67 30.94 24.20
C THR A 291 -3.73 29.40 24.26
N HIS A 292 -3.20 28.71 23.23
CA HIS A 292 -3.30 27.25 23.10
C HIS A 292 -1.99 26.52 22.75
N MET A 293 -0.86 27.19 22.64
CA MET A 293 0.45 26.54 22.73
C MET A 293 0.77 26.35 24.23
N THR A 294 0.31 25.26 24.81
CA THR A 294 0.80 24.83 26.13
C THR A 294 2.23 24.34 25.94
N MET A 295 3.20 25.28 25.97
CA MET A 295 4.56 24.89 26.22
C MET A 295 4.65 24.25 27.60
N PRO A 296 5.42 23.17 27.78
CA PRO A 296 5.63 22.63 29.13
C PRO A 296 6.23 23.74 29.98
N THR A 297 5.53 24.14 31.03
CA THR A 297 6.11 24.91 32.10
C THR A 297 7.14 24.03 32.77
N THR A 298 8.41 24.49 32.78
CA THR A 298 9.57 23.90 33.46
C THR A 298 9.24 23.52 34.89
#